data_6de5e22cf2648661f3ba6c23e0c83577
#
_entry.id   6de5e22cf2648661f3ba6c23e0c83577
#
_cell.length_a   1.000
_cell.length_b   1.000
_cell.length_c   1.000
_cell.angle_alpha   90.00
_cell.angle_beta   90.00
_cell.angle_gamma   90.00
#
_symmetry.space_group_name_H-M   'P 1'
#
loop_
_entity.id
_entity.type
_entity.pdbx_description
1 polymer ?
#
loop_
_entity_poly.entity_id
_entity_poly.type
_entity_poly.pdbx_seq_one_letter_code
_entity_poly.pdbx_strand_id
1 'polypeptide(L)'
;MRFPLALTAKIARHIVKHKLLRTPKFAVVLQLEPLHTCNLTCTSCGRIREYSTSLKDVMSLEDCLGSAVECDAPMVSICGGEPLIYPKIEELVEGLLQQGRIVYVCTNGMFMRKKMKDYLAEIYDARTESTLQRLLNEKLITDKDAETIRKGKQDGRPTIRPTQWMYWNVHIDGLEYTHDLIVEREGVFKECVAAIQMAKILGYQVATNTTVYKETDVREIEQVFEFFSSLEVDGHTISPGYDYDAAKKDMVKRLGKQPEDFFLTRAMTREKFAKIEEWGQKFSIFGTPVYQEFLAGKRELTCTAWAIPTRNIKGWKAPCYLMTDGHYERYQEMLEKVDWNKYGVVNGVARDSRCENCMMHCGYEQSGALGTNYQRGDNWKIIKFNFWPKPKPYYAGRNVNAFNGVSVGKGHLAQAKAAINSRERAQSAFFRNEENGHSGNGNGSSCGTGDTTQRDELLAKIAKRDT
;
A
#
# COMPACT_ATOMS: atom_id res chain seq x y z
N MET A 1 -21.15 9.72 2.12
CA MET A 1 -20.43 9.30 0.92
C MET A 1 -19.17 8.58 1.34
N ARG A 2 -18.88 7.40 0.79
CA ARG A 2 -17.68 6.61 1.16
C ARG A 2 -16.42 7.17 0.52
N PHE A 3 -16.54 7.60 -0.74
CA PHE A 3 -15.48 8.27 -1.48
C PHE A 3 -15.99 9.65 -1.89
N PRO A 4 -15.20 10.73 -1.78
CA PRO A 4 -15.69 12.07 -2.09
C PRO A 4 -16.32 12.17 -3.47
N LEU A 5 -17.45 12.88 -3.58
CA LEU A 5 -18.22 12.98 -4.82
C LEU A 5 -17.38 13.44 -6.01
N ALA A 6 -16.52 14.45 -5.78
CA ALA A 6 -15.67 14.99 -6.84
C ALA A 6 -14.72 13.93 -7.42
N LEU A 7 -14.14 13.07 -6.56
CA LEU A 7 -13.24 12.00 -6.97
C LEU A 7 -14.02 10.89 -7.71
N THR A 8 -15.17 10.50 -7.16
CA THR A 8 -16.06 9.52 -7.80
C THR A 8 -16.51 10.00 -9.18
N ALA A 9 -16.93 11.26 -9.29
CA ALA A 9 -17.34 11.87 -10.55
C ALA A 9 -16.19 11.92 -11.57
N LYS A 10 -14.96 12.20 -11.12
CA LYS A 10 -13.78 12.22 -11.99
C LYS A 10 -13.51 10.84 -12.60
N ILE A 11 -13.49 9.80 -11.78
CA ILE A 11 -13.27 8.41 -12.26
C ILE A 11 -14.41 7.98 -13.18
N ALA A 12 -15.66 8.25 -12.78
CA ALA A 12 -16.84 7.91 -13.60
C ALA A 12 -16.82 8.62 -14.98
N ARG A 13 -16.51 9.93 -15.00
CA ARG A 13 -16.36 10.70 -16.25
C ARG A 13 -15.29 10.10 -17.16
N HIS A 14 -14.15 9.70 -16.60
CA HIS A 14 -13.08 9.07 -17.35
C HIS A 14 -13.54 7.74 -17.99
N ILE A 15 -14.18 6.86 -17.21
CA ILE A 15 -14.70 5.59 -17.70
C ILE A 15 -15.75 5.81 -18.79
N VAL A 16 -16.70 6.74 -18.59
CA VAL A 16 -17.74 7.07 -19.57
C VAL A 16 -17.12 7.61 -20.86
N LYS A 17 -16.14 8.53 -20.77
CA LYS A 17 -15.39 9.05 -21.92
C LYS A 17 -14.82 7.93 -22.78
N HIS A 18 -14.10 6.97 -22.18
CA HIS A 18 -13.48 5.87 -22.92
C HIS A 18 -14.50 4.86 -23.46
N LYS A 19 -15.61 4.61 -22.75
CA LYS A 19 -16.71 3.79 -23.28
C LYS A 19 -17.38 4.44 -24.50
N LEU A 20 -17.62 5.74 -24.47
CA LEU A 20 -18.20 6.48 -25.61
C LEU A 20 -17.24 6.48 -26.81
N LEU A 21 -15.93 6.64 -26.57
CA LEU A 21 -14.90 6.56 -27.60
C LEU A 21 -14.60 5.11 -28.06
N ARG A 22 -15.27 4.12 -27.48
CA ARG A 22 -15.04 2.68 -27.73
C ARG A 22 -13.58 2.26 -27.58
N THR A 23 -12.84 2.90 -26.67
CA THR A 23 -11.46 2.53 -26.35
C THR A 23 -11.44 1.15 -25.71
N PRO A 24 -10.80 0.13 -26.30
CA PRO A 24 -10.91 -1.25 -25.83
C PRO A 24 -10.19 -1.49 -24.49
N LYS A 25 -9.06 -0.79 -24.25
CA LYS A 25 -8.27 -0.87 -23.03
C LYS A 25 -7.76 0.52 -22.67
N PHE A 26 -7.87 0.90 -21.39
CA PHE A 26 -7.42 2.19 -20.88
C PHE A 26 -7.14 2.10 -19.39
N ALA A 27 -6.20 2.90 -18.89
CA ALA A 27 -5.87 2.94 -17.48
C ALA A 27 -6.94 3.65 -16.66
N VAL A 28 -7.22 3.14 -15.47
CA VAL A 28 -8.05 3.78 -14.44
C VAL A 28 -7.19 4.22 -13.26
N VAL A 29 -6.20 3.41 -12.89
CA VAL A 29 -5.23 3.73 -11.84
C VAL A 29 -3.83 3.42 -12.35
N LEU A 30 -2.93 4.36 -12.30
CA LEU A 30 -1.50 4.10 -12.50
C LEU A 30 -0.88 3.66 -11.16
N GLN A 31 -0.25 2.51 -11.13
CA GLN A 31 0.68 2.14 -10.07
C GLN A 31 2.07 2.61 -10.45
N LEU A 32 2.55 3.64 -9.76
CA LEU A 32 3.85 4.25 -10.01
C LEU A 32 4.85 3.84 -8.94
N GLU A 33 5.92 3.18 -9.35
CA GLU A 33 7.01 2.73 -8.47
C GLU A 33 8.29 3.53 -8.78
N PRO A 34 8.46 4.75 -8.20
CA PRO A 34 9.60 5.60 -8.52
C PRO A 34 10.93 5.06 -7.99
N LEU A 35 10.90 4.11 -7.06
CA LEU A 35 12.04 3.40 -6.48
C LEU A 35 11.60 2.06 -5.91
N HIS A 36 12.59 1.17 -5.68
CA HIS A 36 12.35 -0.12 -5.01
C HIS A 36 12.97 -0.20 -3.61
N THR A 37 13.73 0.81 -3.17
CA THR A 37 14.28 0.89 -1.80
C THR A 37 13.18 1.00 -0.78
N CYS A 38 13.28 0.23 0.31
CA CYS A 38 12.38 0.29 1.46
C CYS A 38 13.17 0.19 2.76
N ASN A 39 12.67 0.84 3.81
CA ASN A 39 13.21 0.75 5.18
C ASN A 39 12.65 -0.43 5.98
N LEU A 40 11.76 -1.25 5.39
CA LEU A 40 11.20 -2.47 5.98
C LEU A 40 11.45 -3.69 5.09
N THR A 41 11.31 -4.90 5.68
CA THR A 41 11.54 -6.19 5.03
C THR A 41 10.34 -7.12 5.13
N CYS A 42 9.14 -6.59 5.07
CA CYS A 42 7.88 -7.33 5.27
C CYS A 42 7.91 -8.73 4.65
N THR A 43 7.40 -9.72 5.38
CA THR A 43 7.45 -11.16 5.03
C THR A 43 6.91 -11.45 3.62
N SER A 44 5.81 -10.80 3.23
CA SER A 44 5.12 -11.04 1.95
C SER A 44 5.55 -10.12 0.82
N CYS A 45 6.45 -9.17 1.07
CA CYS A 45 6.80 -8.16 0.08
C CYS A 45 7.62 -8.77 -1.07
N GLY A 46 7.05 -8.81 -2.27
CA GLY A 46 7.77 -9.24 -3.48
C GLY A 46 8.68 -8.16 -4.06
N ARG A 47 8.40 -6.86 -3.82
CA ARG A 47 9.06 -5.76 -4.53
C ARG A 47 10.55 -5.65 -4.26
N ILE A 48 10.93 -5.53 -3.00
CA ILE A 48 12.35 -5.40 -2.62
C ILE A 48 13.17 -6.64 -2.99
N ARG A 49 12.53 -7.78 -3.19
CA ARG A 49 13.16 -9.05 -3.56
C ARG A 49 13.26 -9.23 -5.06
N GLU A 50 12.19 -8.92 -5.79
CA GLU A 50 12.14 -8.96 -7.25
C GLU A 50 13.14 -7.98 -7.88
N TYR A 51 13.32 -6.82 -7.28
CA TYR A 51 14.17 -5.74 -7.77
C TYR A 51 15.42 -5.50 -6.92
N SER A 52 15.92 -6.53 -6.25
CA SER A 52 17.10 -6.42 -5.36
C SER A 52 18.34 -5.84 -6.04
N THR A 53 18.49 -6.03 -7.35
CA THR A 53 19.64 -5.51 -8.14
C THR A 53 19.51 -4.03 -8.51
N SER A 54 18.34 -3.43 -8.35
CA SER A 54 18.05 -2.03 -8.72
C SER A 54 17.57 -1.18 -7.54
N LEU A 55 17.93 -1.55 -6.31
CA LEU A 55 17.52 -0.80 -5.10
C LEU A 55 18.08 0.63 -5.06
N LYS A 56 19.22 0.88 -5.71
CA LYS A 56 19.84 2.23 -5.79
C LYS A 56 19.26 3.10 -6.88
N ASP A 57 18.54 2.49 -7.83
CA ASP A 57 18.02 3.18 -8.98
C ASP A 57 16.74 3.93 -8.61
N VAL A 58 16.58 5.11 -9.18
CA VAL A 58 15.47 6.02 -8.90
C VAL A 58 14.99 6.60 -10.23
N MET A 59 13.69 6.59 -10.47
CA MET A 59 13.10 7.25 -11.64
C MET A 59 13.32 8.76 -11.56
N SER A 60 13.49 9.41 -12.69
CA SER A 60 13.46 10.88 -12.76
C SER A 60 12.05 11.40 -12.43
N LEU A 61 11.95 12.63 -11.94
CA LEU A 61 10.65 13.28 -11.71
C LEU A 61 9.87 13.42 -13.03
N GLU A 62 10.58 13.72 -14.12
CA GLU A 62 10.02 13.86 -15.46
C GLU A 62 9.40 12.55 -15.94
N ASP A 63 10.10 11.41 -15.80
CA ASP A 63 9.57 10.09 -16.15
C ASP A 63 8.35 9.72 -15.32
N CYS A 64 8.35 10.04 -14.02
CA CYS A 64 7.21 9.79 -13.14
C CYS A 64 5.97 10.58 -13.59
N LEU A 65 6.12 11.89 -13.82
CA LEU A 65 5.03 12.76 -14.26
C LEU A 65 4.60 12.48 -15.70
N GLY A 66 5.55 12.18 -16.59
CA GLY A 66 5.32 11.78 -17.97
C GLY A 66 4.52 10.49 -18.07
N SER A 67 4.79 9.50 -17.22
CA SER A 67 4.05 8.25 -17.19
C SER A 67 2.56 8.43 -16.85
N ALA A 68 2.25 9.37 -15.95
CA ALA A 68 0.86 9.69 -15.62
C ALA A 68 0.13 10.38 -16.79
N VAL A 69 0.84 11.20 -17.57
CA VAL A 69 0.30 11.80 -18.79
C VAL A 69 0.10 10.74 -19.87
N GLU A 70 1.08 9.87 -20.08
CA GLU A 70 1.09 8.85 -21.14
C GLU A 70 -0.09 7.88 -21.01
N CYS A 71 -0.37 7.36 -19.81
CA CYS A 71 -1.49 6.43 -19.60
C CYS A 71 -2.84 7.12 -19.35
N ASP A 72 -2.87 8.42 -19.14
CA ASP A 72 -4.03 9.27 -18.82
C ASP A 72 -4.90 8.75 -17.65
N ALA A 73 -4.32 7.96 -16.71
CA ALA A 73 -5.08 7.46 -15.58
C ALA A 73 -5.58 8.62 -14.69
N PRO A 74 -6.86 8.67 -14.29
CA PRO A 74 -7.39 9.71 -13.42
C PRO A 74 -6.86 9.64 -11.99
N MET A 75 -6.28 8.51 -11.60
CA MET A 75 -5.72 8.24 -10.28
C MET A 75 -4.32 7.66 -10.40
N VAL A 76 -3.43 8.10 -9.51
CA VAL A 76 -2.07 7.56 -9.38
C VAL A 76 -1.86 7.06 -7.96
N SER A 77 -1.44 5.81 -7.86
CA SER A 77 -1.00 5.18 -6.62
C SER A 77 0.53 5.15 -6.62
N ILE A 78 1.16 6.02 -5.83
CA ILE A 78 2.61 6.05 -5.67
C ILE A 78 2.97 4.95 -4.67
N CYS A 79 3.70 3.95 -5.13
CA CYS A 79 4.11 2.78 -4.37
C CYS A 79 5.58 2.41 -4.65
N GLY A 80 5.94 1.14 -4.70
CA GLY A 80 7.30 0.68 -4.95
C GLY A 80 7.90 0.04 -3.70
N GLY A 81 9.07 0.51 -3.24
CA GLY A 81 9.60 0.26 -1.91
C GLY A 81 8.83 1.11 -0.88
N GLU A 82 9.49 2.09 -0.27
CA GLU A 82 8.80 3.12 0.52
C GLU A 82 8.82 4.44 -0.24
N PRO A 83 7.69 4.95 -0.74
CA PRO A 83 7.66 6.14 -1.58
C PRO A 83 8.15 7.41 -0.85
N LEU A 84 8.04 7.48 0.48
CA LEU A 84 8.52 8.65 1.24
C LEU A 84 10.05 8.74 1.32
N ILE A 85 10.78 7.72 0.83
CA ILE A 85 12.23 7.75 0.62
C ILE A 85 12.58 8.39 -0.74
N TYR A 86 11.64 8.49 -1.67
CA TYR A 86 11.89 9.09 -2.98
C TYR A 86 12.33 10.56 -2.81
N PRO A 87 13.51 10.96 -3.35
CA PRO A 87 14.11 12.27 -3.05
C PRO A 87 13.27 13.49 -3.47
N LYS A 88 12.35 13.29 -4.43
CA LYS A 88 11.46 14.33 -4.96
C LYS A 88 9.98 13.97 -4.77
N ILE A 89 9.64 13.36 -3.63
CA ILE A 89 8.26 12.91 -3.38
C ILE A 89 7.28 14.08 -3.29
N GLU A 90 7.71 15.20 -2.72
CA GLU A 90 6.89 16.40 -2.57
C GLU A 90 6.57 16.99 -3.95
N GLU A 91 7.58 17.15 -4.79
CA GLU A 91 7.44 17.65 -6.15
C GLU A 91 6.61 16.70 -7.03
N LEU A 92 6.75 15.38 -6.81
CA LEU A 92 5.95 14.37 -7.51
C LEU A 92 4.47 14.47 -7.15
N VAL A 93 4.16 14.54 -5.85
CA VAL A 93 2.77 14.67 -5.38
C VAL A 93 2.17 15.98 -5.91
N GLU A 94 2.89 17.09 -5.79
CA GLU A 94 2.44 18.39 -6.29
C GLU A 94 2.19 18.36 -7.82
N GLY A 95 3.13 17.85 -8.60
CA GLY A 95 3.02 17.76 -10.05
C GLY A 95 1.84 16.88 -10.51
N LEU A 96 1.58 15.77 -9.85
CA LEU A 96 0.42 14.91 -10.12
C LEU A 96 -0.90 15.62 -9.78
N LEU A 97 -0.95 16.37 -8.68
CA LEU A 97 -2.11 17.16 -8.29
C LEU A 97 -2.35 18.31 -9.31
N GLN A 98 -1.30 18.96 -9.80
CA GLN A 98 -1.37 19.99 -10.86
C GLN A 98 -1.87 19.42 -12.19
N GLN A 99 -1.52 18.15 -12.50
CA GLN A 99 -2.13 17.42 -13.63
C GLN A 99 -3.60 17.05 -13.37
N GLY A 100 -4.13 17.39 -12.20
CA GLY A 100 -5.49 17.05 -11.78
C GLY A 100 -5.68 15.57 -11.45
N ARG A 101 -4.64 14.81 -11.11
CA ARG A 101 -4.78 13.40 -10.73
C ARG A 101 -5.25 13.26 -9.27
N ILE A 102 -5.93 12.15 -8.96
CA ILE A 102 -6.14 11.70 -7.60
C ILE A 102 -4.86 10.97 -7.20
N VAL A 103 -4.28 11.32 -6.05
CA VAL A 103 -2.99 10.78 -5.60
C VAL A 103 -3.16 9.93 -4.35
N TYR A 104 -2.73 8.68 -4.38
CA TYR A 104 -2.55 7.83 -3.23
C TYR A 104 -1.06 7.64 -2.97
N VAL A 105 -0.60 7.96 -1.77
CA VAL A 105 0.76 7.66 -1.31
C VAL A 105 0.69 6.42 -0.44
N CYS A 106 1.10 5.26 -1.02
CA CYS A 106 1.06 3.97 -0.35
C CYS A 106 2.32 3.80 0.49
N THR A 107 2.22 4.04 1.79
CA THR A 107 3.36 4.12 2.70
C THR A 107 3.23 3.15 3.88
N ASN A 108 4.37 2.75 4.42
CA ASN A 108 4.45 2.02 5.69
C ASN A 108 4.33 2.95 6.92
N GLY A 109 4.09 4.25 6.75
CA GLY A 109 3.84 5.23 7.80
C GLY A 109 5.05 5.80 8.50
N MET A 110 6.22 5.15 8.42
CA MET A 110 7.40 5.48 9.23
C MET A 110 7.97 6.90 8.99
N PHE A 111 7.73 7.47 7.81
CA PHE A 111 8.21 8.82 7.46
C PHE A 111 7.10 9.87 7.35
N MET A 112 5.84 9.48 7.58
CA MET A 112 4.71 10.42 7.46
C MET A 112 4.82 11.61 8.39
N ARG A 113 5.14 11.39 9.69
CA ARG A 113 5.24 12.48 10.66
C ARG A 113 6.31 13.51 10.27
N LYS A 114 7.44 13.05 9.70
CA LYS A 114 8.47 13.95 9.19
C LYS A 114 7.90 14.87 8.10
N LYS A 115 7.24 14.30 7.07
CA LYS A 115 6.65 15.09 5.97
C LYS A 115 5.58 16.08 6.47
N MET A 116 4.82 15.69 7.48
CA MET A 116 3.82 16.57 8.09
C MET A 116 4.43 17.66 8.96
N LYS A 117 5.57 17.40 9.62
CA LYS A 117 6.34 18.46 10.33
C LYS A 117 6.90 19.48 9.35
N ASP A 118 7.40 19.04 8.18
CA ASP A 118 7.88 19.94 7.13
C ASP A 118 6.73 20.85 6.61
N TYR A 119 5.52 20.29 6.42
CA TYR A 119 4.34 21.08 6.08
C TYR A 119 3.97 22.10 7.18
N LEU A 120 3.96 21.68 8.45
CA LEU A 120 3.70 22.59 9.57
C LEU A 120 4.74 23.72 9.65
N ALA A 121 6.01 23.42 9.40
CA ALA A 121 7.05 24.42 9.39
C ALA A 121 6.90 25.42 8.23
N GLU A 122 6.34 24.98 7.09
CA GLU A 122 6.04 25.86 5.95
C GLU A 122 4.92 26.84 6.27
N ILE A 123 3.85 26.39 6.95
CA ILE A 123 2.66 27.21 7.19
C ILE A 123 2.64 27.86 8.59
N TYR A 124 3.72 27.68 9.39
CA TYR A 124 3.73 28.12 10.77
C TYR A 124 3.51 29.63 10.90
N ASP A 125 2.48 30.00 11.63
CA ASP A 125 2.18 31.37 12.06
C ASP A 125 1.42 31.33 13.42
N ALA A 126 1.04 32.50 13.92
CA ALA A 126 0.34 32.60 15.20
C ALA A 126 -0.99 31.82 15.23
N ARG A 127 -1.64 31.60 14.09
CA ARG A 127 -2.92 30.86 14.00
C ARG A 127 -2.72 29.36 14.12
N THR A 128 -1.54 28.85 13.75
CA THR A 128 -1.21 27.42 13.81
C THR A 128 -0.61 26.99 15.15
N GLU A 129 -0.27 27.94 16.04
CA GLU A 129 0.31 27.63 17.36
C GLU A 129 -0.62 26.73 18.21
N SER A 130 -1.93 26.92 18.18
CA SER A 130 -2.88 26.05 18.89
C SER A 130 -2.82 24.60 18.41
N THR A 131 -2.65 24.39 17.10
CA THR A 131 -2.47 23.07 16.52
C THR A 131 -1.13 22.46 16.97
N LEU A 132 -0.08 23.25 16.98
CA LEU A 132 1.24 22.81 17.44
C LEU A 132 1.21 22.39 18.92
N GLN A 133 0.54 23.17 19.78
CA GLN A 133 0.34 22.83 21.21
C GLN A 133 -0.48 21.55 21.37
N ARG A 134 -1.51 21.37 20.56
CA ARG A 134 -2.30 20.12 20.56
C ARG A 134 -1.41 18.91 20.24
N LEU A 135 -0.58 18.99 19.21
CA LEU A 135 0.34 17.91 18.83
C LEU A 135 1.35 17.58 19.92
N LEU A 136 1.87 18.60 20.63
CA LEU A 136 2.72 18.43 21.80
C LEU A 136 1.99 17.71 22.94
N ASN A 137 0.80 18.19 23.32
CA ASN A 137 0.00 17.61 24.39
C ASN A 137 -0.38 16.15 24.14
N GLU A 138 -0.66 15.82 22.88
CA GLU A 138 -0.96 14.44 22.45
C GLU A 138 0.33 13.61 22.22
N LYS A 139 1.53 14.17 22.45
CA LYS A 139 2.86 13.53 22.27
C LYS A 139 3.11 13.01 20.86
N LEU A 140 2.51 13.66 19.88
CA LEU A 140 2.69 13.34 18.46
C LEU A 140 3.95 13.96 17.86
N ILE A 141 4.48 15.01 18.52
CA ILE A 141 5.76 15.65 18.24
C ILE A 141 6.50 15.91 19.56
N THR A 142 7.82 16.13 19.47
CA THR A 142 8.66 16.50 20.60
C THR A 142 8.80 18.01 20.72
N ASP A 143 9.30 18.50 21.89
CA ASP A 143 9.61 19.93 22.08
C ASP A 143 10.65 20.41 21.04
N LYS A 144 11.65 19.58 20.72
CA LYS A 144 12.64 19.86 19.66
C LYS A 144 11.98 20.02 18.28
N ASP A 145 10.99 19.17 17.96
CA ASP A 145 10.21 19.30 16.72
C ASP A 145 9.46 20.63 16.70
N ALA A 146 8.82 21.00 17.81
CA ALA A 146 8.08 22.25 17.91
C ALA A 146 8.98 23.48 17.74
N GLU A 147 10.18 23.48 18.34
CA GLU A 147 11.17 24.52 18.12
C GLU A 147 11.59 24.63 16.65
N THR A 148 11.78 23.49 16.00
CA THR A 148 12.14 23.44 14.57
C THR A 148 11.00 23.98 13.70
N ILE A 149 9.75 23.60 13.98
CA ILE A 149 8.57 24.09 13.28
C ILE A 149 8.42 25.60 13.43
N ARG A 150 8.62 26.15 14.64
CA ARG A 150 8.55 27.62 14.88
C ARG A 150 9.60 28.41 14.13
N LYS A 151 10.76 27.83 13.81
CA LYS A 151 11.80 28.47 12.97
C LYS A 151 11.37 28.60 11.51
N GLY A 152 10.33 27.87 11.11
CA GLY A 152 9.85 27.84 9.75
C GLY A 152 10.74 27.03 8.80
N LYS A 153 10.22 26.70 7.64
CA LYS A 153 10.91 25.96 6.58
C LYS A 153 11.75 26.94 5.74
N GLN A 154 13.06 26.66 5.59
CA GLN A 154 14.01 27.56 4.96
C GLN A 154 14.47 27.13 3.55
N ASP A 155 14.20 25.87 3.15
CA ASP A 155 14.80 25.29 1.93
C ASP A 155 14.01 25.55 0.64
N GLY A 156 12.84 26.21 0.71
CA GLY A 156 12.02 26.58 -0.42
C GLY A 156 11.41 25.40 -1.20
N ARG A 157 11.61 24.14 -0.73
CA ARG A 157 11.01 22.97 -1.40
C ARG A 157 9.52 22.90 -1.11
N PRO A 158 8.70 22.34 -2.03
CA PRO A 158 7.29 22.10 -1.73
C PRO A 158 7.12 21.11 -0.58
N THR A 159 5.93 21.08 0.01
CA THR A 159 5.54 20.10 1.02
C THR A 159 4.29 19.38 0.57
N ILE A 160 4.07 18.18 1.11
CA ILE A 160 2.83 17.46 0.89
C ILE A 160 1.73 18.13 1.72
N ARG A 161 0.78 18.78 1.06
CA ARG A 161 -0.29 19.55 1.71
C ARG A 161 -1.59 18.75 1.81
N PRO A 162 -2.40 18.95 2.87
CA PRO A 162 -3.71 18.32 2.96
C PRO A 162 -4.64 18.82 1.85
N THR A 163 -5.27 17.87 1.15
CA THR A 163 -6.28 18.14 0.12
C THR A 163 -7.19 16.93 -0.03
N GLN A 164 -8.42 17.14 -0.51
CA GLN A 164 -9.34 16.04 -0.81
C GLN A 164 -8.87 15.14 -1.97
N TRP A 165 -7.86 15.57 -2.74
CA TRP A 165 -7.34 14.86 -3.92
C TRP A 165 -6.14 13.98 -3.59
N MET A 166 -5.61 14.02 -2.36
CA MET A 166 -4.47 13.22 -1.91
C MET A 166 -4.83 12.42 -0.65
N TYR A 167 -4.47 11.14 -0.66
CA TYR A 167 -4.64 10.22 0.47
C TYR A 167 -3.28 9.66 0.92
N TRP A 168 -3.06 9.69 2.20
CA TRP A 168 -2.14 8.74 2.83
C TRP A 168 -2.82 7.37 2.84
N ASN A 169 -2.26 6.38 2.15
CA ASN A 169 -2.74 5.00 2.15
C ASN A 169 -1.77 4.16 2.98
N VAL A 170 -2.07 4.04 4.27
CA VAL A 170 -1.15 3.49 5.27
C VAL A 170 -1.31 1.99 5.38
N HIS A 171 -0.21 1.27 5.23
CA HIS A 171 -0.17 -0.19 5.34
C HIS A 171 -0.40 -0.64 6.79
N ILE A 172 -1.44 -1.44 7.04
CA ILE A 172 -1.84 -1.97 8.35
C ILE A 172 -2.40 -3.37 8.18
N ASP A 173 -1.65 -4.42 8.55
CA ASP A 173 -2.04 -5.82 8.35
C ASP A 173 -2.61 -6.50 9.60
N GLY A 174 -2.83 -5.77 10.67
CA GLY A 174 -3.36 -6.27 11.94
C GLY A 174 -3.24 -5.24 13.04
N LEU A 175 -3.54 -5.61 14.28
CA LEU A 175 -3.19 -4.84 15.46
C LEU A 175 -1.68 -4.92 15.73
N GLU A 176 -1.20 -4.25 16.76
CA GLU A 176 0.23 -4.05 17.03
C GLU A 176 1.08 -5.32 16.84
N TYR A 177 0.66 -6.43 17.46
CA TYR A 177 1.40 -7.68 17.38
C TYR A 177 1.48 -8.24 15.96
N THR A 178 0.34 -8.37 15.30
CA THR A 178 0.24 -8.99 13.97
C THR A 178 0.94 -8.11 12.94
N HIS A 179 0.71 -6.80 13.02
CA HIS A 179 1.33 -5.85 12.10
C HIS A 179 2.86 -5.86 12.20
N ASP A 180 3.41 -5.68 13.41
CA ASP A 180 4.85 -5.63 13.64
C ASP A 180 5.53 -6.95 13.25
N LEU A 181 4.83 -8.09 13.45
CA LEU A 181 5.31 -9.40 13.00
C LEU A 181 5.40 -9.50 11.48
N ILE A 182 4.37 -9.03 10.74
CA ILE A 182 4.32 -9.10 9.27
C ILE A 182 5.37 -8.17 8.65
N VAL A 183 5.54 -6.97 9.19
CA VAL A 183 6.53 -6.01 8.71
C VAL A 183 7.95 -6.29 9.22
N GLU A 184 8.11 -7.30 10.07
CA GLU A 184 9.38 -7.77 10.67
C GLU A 184 10.11 -6.67 11.47
N ARG A 185 9.36 -5.76 12.09
CA ARG A 185 9.93 -4.67 12.88
C ARG A 185 8.98 -4.25 14.00
N GLU A 186 9.47 -4.23 15.25
CA GLU A 186 8.73 -3.74 16.42
C GLU A 186 8.56 -2.22 16.36
N GLY A 187 7.39 -1.73 16.79
CA GLY A 187 7.06 -0.32 16.95
C GLY A 187 6.52 0.36 15.68
N VAL A 188 6.45 -0.34 14.55
CA VAL A 188 5.89 0.24 13.31
C VAL A 188 4.40 0.56 13.48
N PHE A 189 3.64 -0.32 14.10
CA PHE A 189 2.22 -0.06 14.37
C PHE A 189 2.00 1.22 15.19
N LYS A 190 2.78 1.41 16.25
CA LYS A 190 2.71 2.63 17.08
C LYS A 190 3.02 3.89 16.29
N GLU A 191 4.05 3.83 15.43
CA GLU A 191 4.40 4.94 14.55
C GLU A 191 3.28 5.24 13.55
N CYS A 192 2.66 4.20 12.95
CA CYS A 192 1.50 4.36 12.06
C CYS A 192 0.32 5.02 12.78
N VAL A 193 0.01 4.60 13.99
CA VAL A 193 -1.07 5.20 14.81
C VAL A 193 -0.79 6.68 15.07
N ALA A 194 0.40 7.02 15.54
CA ALA A 194 0.79 8.41 15.78
C ALA A 194 0.76 9.26 14.50
N ALA A 195 1.24 8.70 13.38
CA ALA A 195 1.22 9.38 12.08
C ALA A 195 -0.22 9.63 11.58
N ILE A 196 -1.12 8.66 11.73
CA ILE A 196 -2.53 8.79 11.36
C ILE A 196 -3.23 9.84 12.24
N GLN A 197 -3.01 9.83 13.56
CA GLN A 197 -3.55 10.83 14.47
C GLN A 197 -3.09 12.24 14.06
N MET A 198 -1.79 12.42 13.84
CA MET A 198 -1.25 13.70 13.38
C MET A 198 -1.85 14.12 12.03
N ALA A 199 -1.97 13.20 11.08
CA ALA A 199 -2.56 13.47 9.78
C ALA A 199 -4.02 13.95 9.90
N LYS A 200 -4.82 13.32 10.75
CA LYS A 200 -6.23 13.72 10.95
C LYS A 200 -6.34 15.09 11.64
N ILE A 201 -5.46 15.41 12.59
CA ILE A 201 -5.40 16.74 13.21
C ILE A 201 -5.07 17.82 12.17
N LEU A 202 -4.19 17.51 11.22
CA LEU A 202 -3.76 18.43 10.17
C LEU A 202 -4.70 18.48 8.95
N GLY A 203 -5.79 17.71 8.94
CA GLY A 203 -6.80 17.73 7.89
C GLY A 203 -6.48 16.88 6.66
N TYR A 204 -5.51 15.98 6.74
CA TYR A 204 -5.23 15.04 5.63
C TYR A 204 -6.33 13.98 5.48
N GLN A 205 -6.50 13.50 4.27
CA GLN A 205 -7.25 12.29 3.99
C GLN A 205 -6.36 11.08 4.27
N VAL A 206 -6.90 10.08 4.98
CA VAL A 206 -6.17 8.87 5.36
C VAL A 206 -7.01 7.64 5.06
N ALA A 207 -6.42 6.67 4.37
CA ALA A 207 -6.95 5.33 4.23
C ALA A 207 -5.98 4.33 4.86
N THR A 208 -6.49 3.23 5.43
CA THR A 208 -5.66 2.07 5.75
C THR A 208 -5.67 1.07 4.61
N ASN A 209 -4.57 0.32 4.45
CA ASN A 209 -4.45 -0.74 3.46
C ASN A 209 -4.05 -2.03 4.17
N THR A 210 -4.98 -2.98 4.20
CA THR A 210 -4.86 -4.24 4.95
C THR A 210 -4.78 -5.41 4.00
N THR A 211 -3.77 -6.26 4.17
CA THR A 211 -3.61 -7.52 3.45
C THR A 211 -3.94 -8.68 4.37
N VAL A 212 -4.81 -9.57 3.92
CA VAL A 212 -5.28 -10.75 4.68
C VAL A 212 -4.49 -11.98 4.23
N TYR A 213 -3.88 -12.66 5.18
CA TYR A 213 -3.13 -13.88 4.97
C TYR A 213 -3.82 -15.10 5.59
N LYS A 214 -3.28 -16.30 5.38
CA LYS A 214 -3.86 -17.56 5.90
C LYS A 214 -4.01 -17.54 7.42
N GLU A 215 -3.01 -17.04 8.15
CA GLU A 215 -3.02 -16.96 9.62
C GLU A 215 -3.80 -15.75 10.18
N THR A 216 -4.24 -14.82 9.33
CA THR A 216 -4.99 -13.63 9.77
C THR A 216 -6.31 -14.02 10.41
N ASP A 217 -6.55 -13.64 11.66
CA ASP A 217 -7.85 -13.80 12.32
C ASP A 217 -8.83 -12.76 11.77
N VAL A 218 -9.95 -13.23 11.22
CA VAL A 218 -11.01 -12.36 10.67
C VAL A 218 -11.60 -11.43 11.74
N ARG A 219 -11.62 -11.86 13.02
CA ARG A 219 -12.07 -11.02 14.12
C ARG A 219 -11.12 -9.87 14.41
N GLU A 220 -9.81 -10.09 14.23
CA GLU A 220 -8.80 -9.04 14.34
C GLU A 220 -8.97 -7.99 13.25
N ILE A 221 -9.36 -8.39 12.03
CA ILE A 221 -9.66 -7.43 10.94
C ILE A 221 -10.81 -6.50 11.32
N GLU A 222 -11.88 -7.01 11.93
CA GLU A 222 -12.95 -6.14 12.42
C GLU A 222 -12.44 -5.16 13.49
N GLN A 223 -11.60 -5.63 14.41
CA GLN A 223 -10.98 -4.78 15.44
C GLN A 223 -10.07 -3.71 14.83
N VAL A 224 -9.31 -4.04 13.77
CA VAL A 224 -8.51 -3.06 13.02
C VAL A 224 -9.40 -1.97 12.43
N PHE A 225 -10.50 -2.35 11.76
CA PHE A 225 -11.42 -1.37 11.19
C PHE A 225 -12.08 -0.52 12.28
N GLU A 226 -12.49 -1.13 13.40
CA GLU A 226 -13.02 -0.42 14.55
C GLU A 226 -12.03 0.59 15.10
N PHE A 227 -10.81 0.15 15.36
CA PHE A 227 -9.75 0.99 15.92
C PHE A 227 -9.43 2.17 15.01
N PHE A 228 -9.14 1.95 13.72
CA PHE A 228 -8.79 3.05 12.83
C PHE A 228 -9.98 3.94 12.45
N SER A 229 -11.20 3.40 12.43
CA SER A 229 -12.41 4.23 12.33
C SER A 229 -12.58 5.16 13.53
N SER A 230 -12.15 4.74 14.74
CA SER A 230 -12.15 5.60 15.93
C SER A 230 -11.13 6.74 15.84
N LEU A 231 -10.09 6.58 15.01
CA LEU A 231 -9.12 7.63 14.66
C LEU A 231 -9.60 8.50 13.49
N GLU A 232 -10.85 8.34 13.04
CA GLU A 232 -11.47 9.12 11.98
C GLU A 232 -10.79 8.97 10.60
N VAL A 233 -10.18 7.80 10.31
CA VAL A 233 -9.71 7.53 8.95
C VAL A 233 -10.88 7.58 7.95
N ASP A 234 -10.59 8.00 6.72
CA ASP A 234 -11.61 8.23 5.71
C ASP A 234 -12.13 6.91 5.10
N GLY A 235 -11.32 5.86 5.16
CA GLY A 235 -11.72 4.53 4.73
C GLY A 235 -10.65 3.47 4.88
N HIS A 236 -11.02 2.26 4.47
CA HIS A 236 -10.20 1.07 4.54
C HIS A 236 -10.12 0.40 3.17
N THR A 237 -8.93 0.08 2.72
CA THR A 237 -8.68 -0.82 1.60
C THR A 237 -8.31 -2.19 2.17
N ILE A 238 -8.89 -3.25 1.66
CA ILE A 238 -8.60 -4.61 2.08
C ILE A 238 -8.44 -5.51 0.86
N SER A 239 -7.44 -6.39 0.89
CA SER A 239 -7.18 -7.34 -0.18
C SER A 239 -6.62 -8.66 0.34
N PRO A 240 -6.83 -9.77 -0.38
CA PRO A 240 -6.19 -11.04 -0.06
C PRO A 240 -4.70 -10.97 -0.31
N GLY A 241 -3.90 -11.69 0.48
CA GLY A 241 -2.47 -11.88 0.26
C GLY A 241 -2.24 -12.75 -0.97
N TYR A 242 -1.36 -12.29 -1.86
CA TYR A 242 -1.00 -13.00 -3.08
C TYR A 242 0.42 -13.57 -3.01
N ASP A 243 0.61 -14.77 -3.56
CA ASP A 243 1.85 -15.52 -3.54
C ASP A 243 2.85 -15.07 -4.62
N TYR A 244 3.52 -13.98 -4.41
CA TYR A 244 4.63 -13.55 -5.26
C TYR A 244 5.75 -14.59 -5.35
N ASP A 245 6.22 -14.93 -6.54
CA ASP A 245 7.32 -15.88 -6.72
C ASP A 245 8.60 -15.47 -5.99
N ALA A 246 8.93 -14.18 -6.03
CA ALA A 246 10.08 -13.65 -5.30
C ALA A 246 9.91 -13.74 -3.78
N ALA A 247 8.70 -13.49 -3.25
CA ALA A 247 8.40 -13.63 -1.84
C ALA A 247 8.40 -15.10 -1.40
N LYS A 248 7.84 -16.01 -2.20
CA LYS A 248 7.86 -17.46 -1.94
C LYS A 248 9.29 -17.98 -1.78
N LYS A 249 10.15 -17.65 -2.72
CA LYS A 249 11.58 -18.08 -2.68
C LYS A 249 12.30 -17.55 -1.44
N ASP A 250 12.06 -16.28 -1.08
CA ASP A 250 12.63 -15.67 0.11
C ASP A 250 12.10 -16.33 1.40
N MET A 251 10.79 -16.60 1.48
CA MET A 251 10.19 -17.26 2.65
C MET A 251 10.82 -18.63 2.93
N VAL A 252 10.97 -19.46 1.90
CA VAL A 252 11.61 -20.77 2.02
C VAL A 252 13.06 -20.60 2.46
N LYS A 253 13.82 -19.74 1.78
CA LYS A 253 15.27 -19.57 2.02
C LYS A 253 15.55 -18.92 3.39
N ARG A 254 14.84 -17.86 3.73
CA ARG A 254 15.13 -17.01 4.90
C ARG A 254 14.38 -17.40 6.16
N LEU A 255 13.11 -17.81 6.03
CA LEU A 255 12.25 -18.09 7.17
C LEU A 255 11.99 -19.59 7.38
N GLY A 256 12.39 -20.46 6.43
CA GLY A 256 12.07 -21.88 6.48
C GLY A 256 10.58 -22.19 6.40
N LYS A 257 9.75 -21.22 5.99
CA LYS A 257 8.29 -21.36 5.88
C LYS A 257 7.90 -21.78 4.46
N GLN A 258 6.89 -22.66 4.39
CA GLN A 258 6.31 -22.98 3.09
C GLN A 258 5.32 -21.89 2.68
N PRO A 259 5.29 -21.51 1.39
CA PRO A 259 4.35 -20.48 0.88
C PRO A 259 2.89 -20.82 1.13
N GLU A 260 2.54 -22.11 1.10
CA GLU A 260 1.21 -22.64 1.35
C GLU A 260 0.72 -22.40 2.78
N ASP A 261 1.65 -22.16 3.71
CA ASP A 261 1.32 -21.84 5.11
C ASP A 261 1.01 -20.35 5.32
N PHE A 262 1.23 -19.52 4.32
CA PHE A 262 1.12 -18.08 4.47
C PHE A 262 0.11 -17.44 3.50
N PHE A 263 0.14 -17.82 2.22
CA PHE A 263 -0.71 -17.22 1.19
C PHE A 263 -2.09 -17.89 1.09
N LEU A 264 -3.06 -17.16 0.55
CA LEU A 264 -4.43 -17.61 0.41
C LEU A 264 -4.66 -18.31 -0.94
N THR A 265 -5.38 -19.43 -0.92
CA THR A 265 -6.07 -19.92 -2.11
C THR A 265 -7.35 -19.12 -2.37
N ARG A 266 -7.95 -19.26 -3.57
CA ARG A 266 -9.26 -18.65 -3.85
C ARG A 266 -10.35 -19.12 -2.88
N ALA A 267 -10.34 -20.41 -2.51
CA ALA A 267 -11.31 -20.96 -1.54
C ALA A 267 -11.15 -20.32 -0.16
N MET A 268 -9.91 -20.20 0.34
CA MET A 268 -9.61 -19.53 1.61
C MET A 268 -9.96 -18.04 1.56
N THR A 269 -9.72 -17.37 0.41
CA THR A 269 -10.11 -15.98 0.23
C THR A 269 -11.61 -15.81 0.39
N ARG A 270 -12.40 -16.64 -0.29
CA ARG A 270 -13.88 -16.61 -0.20
C ARG A 270 -14.38 -16.83 1.22
N GLU A 271 -13.77 -17.75 1.94
CA GLU A 271 -14.09 -18.02 3.35
C GLU A 271 -13.78 -16.81 4.23
N LYS A 272 -12.55 -16.28 4.17
CA LYS A 272 -12.12 -15.15 5.00
C LYS A 272 -12.89 -13.85 4.69
N PHE A 273 -13.27 -13.66 3.44
CA PHE A 273 -14.01 -12.49 2.99
C PHE A 273 -15.54 -12.68 2.94
N ALA A 274 -16.07 -13.78 3.49
CA ALA A 274 -17.51 -14.05 3.50
C ALA A 274 -18.35 -12.91 4.10
N LYS A 275 -17.80 -12.16 5.07
CA LYS A 275 -18.46 -11.03 5.74
C LYS A 275 -18.12 -9.65 5.15
N ILE A 276 -17.41 -9.57 4.01
CA ILE A 276 -16.92 -8.27 3.50
C ILE A 276 -18.05 -7.29 3.18
N GLU A 277 -19.21 -7.77 2.77
CA GLU A 277 -20.37 -6.91 2.51
C GLU A 277 -20.96 -6.34 3.81
N GLU A 278 -20.96 -7.12 4.92
CA GLU A 278 -21.34 -6.66 6.26
C GLU A 278 -20.34 -5.60 6.75
N TRP A 279 -19.04 -5.86 6.58
CA TRP A 279 -18.00 -4.85 6.85
C TRP A 279 -18.20 -3.59 6.01
N GLY A 280 -18.54 -3.77 4.73
CA GLY A 280 -18.85 -2.67 3.84
C GLY A 280 -20.08 -1.86 4.28
N GLN A 281 -21.02 -2.42 5.01
CA GLN A 281 -22.15 -1.69 5.61
C GLN A 281 -21.74 -0.97 6.91
N LYS A 282 -20.92 -1.62 7.73
CA LYS A 282 -20.47 -1.13 9.04
C LYS A 282 -19.35 -0.10 8.96
N PHE A 283 -18.40 -0.31 8.05
CA PHE A 283 -17.20 0.52 7.90
C PHE A 283 -17.12 1.20 6.53
N SER A 284 -16.27 2.20 6.41
CA SER A 284 -15.98 2.85 5.13
C SER A 284 -14.97 2.01 4.31
N ILE A 285 -15.37 0.82 3.84
CA ILE A 285 -14.53 0.03 2.94
C ILE A 285 -14.47 0.70 1.57
N PHE A 286 -13.27 0.98 1.08
CA PHE A 286 -13.04 1.40 -0.29
C PHE A 286 -13.07 0.18 -1.21
N GLY A 287 -13.53 0.38 -2.42
CA GLY A 287 -13.76 -0.70 -3.36
C GLY A 287 -15.23 -0.83 -3.76
N THR A 288 -15.47 -1.43 -4.90
CA THR A 288 -16.84 -1.57 -5.43
C THR A 288 -17.59 -2.71 -4.74
N PRO A 289 -18.91 -2.61 -4.53
CA PRO A 289 -19.68 -3.72 -3.98
C PRO A 289 -19.62 -4.97 -4.88
N VAL A 290 -19.41 -4.79 -6.18
CA VAL A 290 -19.22 -5.86 -7.15
C VAL A 290 -17.92 -6.65 -6.87
N TYR A 291 -16.85 -5.96 -6.51
CA TYR A 291 -15.60 -6.61 -6.09
C TYR A 291 -15.75 -7.30 -4.72
N GLN A 292 -16.51 -6.71 -3.80
CA GLN A 292 -16.82 -7.35 -2.52
C GLN A 292 -17.59 -8.67 -2.71
N GLU A 293 -18.61 -8.69 -3.59
CA GLU A 293 -19.32 -9.93 -3.96
C GLU A 293 -18.38 -10.99 -4.57
N PHE A 294 -17.39 -10.56 -5.37
CA PHE A 294 -16.39 -11.47 -5.94
C PHE A 294 -15.49 -12.08 -4.84
N LEU A 295 -14.99 -11.26 -3.91
CA LEU A 295 -14.19 -11.75 -2.78
C LEU A 295 -14.97 -12.73 -1.89
N ALA A 296 -16.27 -12.47 -1.67
CA ALA A 296 -17.16 -13.36 -0.92
C ALA A 296 -17.61 -14.61 -1.71
N GLY A 297 -17.16 -14.79 -2.96
CA GLY A 297 -17.50 -15.94 -3.78
C GLY A 297 -18.93 -15.95 -4.35
N LYS A 298 -19.64 -14.81 -4.31
CA LYS A 298 -21.02 -14.67 -4.79
C LYS A 298 -21.11 -14.45 -6.31
N ARG A 299 -19.99 -14.10 -6.95
CA ARG A 299 -19.88 -13.92 -8.40
C ARG A 299 -18.46 -14.12 -8.89
N GLU A 300 -18.32 -14.28 -10.19
CA GLU A 300 -17.01 -14.26 -10.86
C GLU A 300 -16.78 -12.92 -11.57
N LEU A 301 -15.51 -12.52 -11.67
CA LEU A 301 -15.06 -11.37 -12.43
C LEU A 301 -13.94 -11.77 -13.38
N THR A 302 -13.82 -11.09 -14.50
CA THR A 302 -12.70 -11.24 -15.43
C THR A 302 -11.56 -10.30 -15.04
N CYS A 303 -10.35 -10.78 -14.99
CA CYS A 303 -9.19 -9.94 -14.71
C CYS A 303 -8.99 -8.88 -15.80
N THR A 304 -8.82 -7.63 -15.39
CA THR A 304 -8.54 -6.46 -16.25
C THR A 304 -7.27 -5.75 -15.82
N ALA A 305 -6.19 -6.49 -15.64
CA ALA A 305 -4.92 -5.96 -15.13
C ALA A 305 -4.39 -4.77 -15.94
N TRP A 306 -4.71 -4.69 -17.23
CA TRP A 306 -4.38 -3.56 -18.10
C TRP A 306 -5.00 -2.22 -17.64
N ALA A 307 -6.06 -2.26 -16.83
CA ALA A 307 -6.71 -1.06 -16.29
C ALA A 307 -5.96 -0.46 -15.08
N ILE A 308 -5.04 -1.24 -14.49
CA ILE A 308 -4.13 -0.77 -13.43
C ILE A 308 -2.68 -1.05 -13.86
N PRO A 309 -2.17 -0.35 -14.88
CA PRO A 309 -0.79 -0.54 -15.32
C PRO A 309 0.19 -0.14 -14.23
N THR A 310 1.33 -0.81 -14.22
CA THR A 310 2.46 -0.49 -13.35
C THR A 310 3.60 0.10 -14.15
N ARG A 311 4.11 1.26 -13.72
CA ARG A 311 5.32 1.88 -14.26
C ARG A 311 6.39 1.93 -13.18
N ASN A 312 7.55 1.36 -13.48
CA ASN A 312 8.69 1.35 -12.58
C ASN A 312 9.98 1.79 -13.31
N ILE A 313 11.11 1.72 -12.63
CA ILE A 313 12.42 2.11 -13.15
C ILE A 313 12.77 1.40 -14.48
N LYS A 314 12.29 0.17 -14.68
CA LYS A 314 12.59 -0.64 -15.88
C LYS A 314 11.63 -0.42 -17.05
N GLY A 315 10.52 0.29 -16.83
CA GLY A 315 9.52 0.51 -17.87
C GLY A 315 8.09 0.17 -17.42
N TRP A 316 7.20 0.04 -18.39
CA TRP A 316 5.83 -0.43 -18.18
C TRP A 316 5.84 -1.93 -17.96
N LYS A 317 5.52 -2.34 -16.75
CA LYS A 317 5.56 -3.74 -16.32
C LYS A 317 4.33 -4.51 -16.81
N ALA A 318 4.55 -5.69 -17.37
CA ALA A 318 3.49 -6.59 -17.83
C ALA A 318 3.66 -8.01 -17.27
N PRO A 319 2.58 -8.77 -17.12
CA PRO A 319 1.17 -8.42 -17.45
C PRO A 319 0.45 -7.63 -16.36
N CYS A 320 0.96 -7.58 -15.13
CA CYS A 320 0.27 -6.94 -14.03
C CYS A 320 1.25 -6.52 -12.91
N TYR A 321 0.72 -5.91 -11.87
CA TYR A 321 1.48 -5.52 -10.70
C TYR A 321 2.23 -6.70 -10.05
N LEU A 322 1.62 -7.89 -10.03
CA LEU A 322 2.10 -9.07 -9.30
C LEU A 322 3.09 -9.93 -10.07
N MET A 323 3.03 -9.92 -11.40
CA MET A 323 3.85 -10.77 -12.27
C MET A 323 4.66 -9.91 -13.24
N THR A 324 5.86 -10.40 -13.60
CA THR A 324 6.74 -9.74 -14.56
C THR A 324 7.17 -10.70 -15.64
N ASP A 325 6.54 -10.61 -16.81
CA ASP A 325 6.94 -11.32 -18.01
C ASP A 325 7.75 -10.41 -18.94
N GLY A 326 7.69 -9.09 -18.73
CA GLY A 326 8.48 -8.12 -19.47
C GLY A 326 8.22 -6.67 -19.02
N HIS A 327 9.03 -5.79 -19.60
CA HIS A 327 8.89 -4.35 -19.48
C HIS A 327 8.87 -3.75 -20.88
N TYR A 328 8.06 -2.70 -21.07
CA TYR A 328 7.88 -1.99 -22.32
C TYR A 328 8.26 -0.53 -22.13
N GLU A 329 8.75 0.11 -23.18
CA GLU A 329 9.13 1.52 -23.13
C GLU A 329 7.91 2.42 -23.07
N ARG A 330 6.86 2.06 -23.81
CA ARG A 330 5.62 2.86 -23.92
C ARG A 330 4.39 2.08 -23.45
N TYR A 331 3.46 2.79 -22.84
CA TYR A 331 2.19 2.24 -22.37
C TYR A 331 1.37 1.61 -23.50
N GLN A 332 1.24 2.32 -24.63
CA GLN A 332 0.50 1.83 -25.79
C GLN A 332 1.10 0.54 -26.35
N GLU A 333 2.42 0.47 -26.43
CA GLU A 333 3.15 -0.73 -26.87
C GLU A 333 2.83 -1.94 -25.96
N MET A 334 2.83 -1.73 -24.65
CA MET A 334 2.42 -2.77 -23.70
C MET A 334 0.99 -3.24 -23.94
N LEU A 335 0.04 -2.31 -24.16
CA LEU A 335 -1.36 -2.69 -24.41
C LEU A 335 -1.54 -3.52 -25.68
N GLU A 336 -0.74 -3.27 -26.71
CA GLU A 336 -0.80 -3.95 -28.03
C GLU A 336 -0.07 -5.28 -28.05
N LYS A 337 1.14 -5.34 -27.47
CA LYS A 337 2.01 -6.52 -27.55
C LYS A 337 1.67 -7.61 -26.53
N VAL A 338 1.07 -7.27 -25.40
CA VAL A 338 0.70 -8.25 -24.38
C VAL A 338 -0.54 -9.00 -24.80
N ASP A 339 -0.44 -10.33 -24.87
CA ASP A 339 -1.60 -11.19 -25.03
C ASP A 339 -2.33 -11.35 -23.69
N TRP A 340 -3.23 -10.42 -23.44
CA TRP A 340 -4.03 -10.37 -22.22
C TRP A 340 -4.93 -11.60 -22.00
N ASN A 341 -5.18 -12.39 -23.06
CA ASN A 341 -5.96 -13.61 -22.95
C ASN A 341 -5.20 -14.77 -22.29
N LYS A 342 -3.88 -14.66 -22.13
CA LYS A 342 -3.07 -15.66 -21.43
C LYS A 342 -3.22 -15.59 -19.91
N TYR A 343 -3.88 -14.55 -19.35
CA TYR A 343 -3.89 -14.30 -17.92
C TYR A 343 -5.28 -14.31 -17.31
N GLY A 344 -5.33 -14.44 -15.99
CA GLY A 344 -6.55 -14.45 -15.21
C GLY A 344 -7.21 -15.84 -15.13
N VAL A 345 -8.36 -15.86 -14.51
CA VAL A 345 -9.20 -17.06 -14.35
C VAL A 345 -10.50 -16.87 -15.11
N VAL A 346 -10.86 -17.82 -15.94
CA VAL A 346 -12.10 -17.80 -16.74
C VAL A 346 -12.83 -19.12 -16.57
N ASN A 347 -14.10 -19.06 -16.20
CA ASN A 347 -14.94 -20.22 -15.91
C ASN A 347 -14.26 -21.19 -14.90
N GLY A 348 -13.60 -20.63 -13.88
CA GLY A 348 -12.92 -21.40 -12.83
C GLY A 348 -11.57 -22.01 -13.25
N VAL A 349 -11.12 -21.79 -14.49
CA VAL A 349 -9.83 -22.31 -14.99
C VAL A 349 -8.83 -21.17 -15.11
N ALA A 350 -7.67 -21.31 -14.46
CA ALA A 350 -6.56 -20.39 -14.63
C ALA A 350 -5.91 -20.54 -16.00
N ARG A 351 -5.77 -19.44 -16.73
CA ARG A 351 -5.07 -19.42 -18.03
C ARG A 351 -3.56 -19.44 -17.88
N ASP A 352 -3.06 -18.89 -16.80
CA ASP A 352 -1.69 -18.98 -16.32
C ASP A 352 -1.73 -19.52 -14.89
N SER A 353 -0.89 -20.48 -14.54
CA SER A 353 -0.88 -21.10 -13.21
C SER A 353 -0.66 -20.11 -12.09
N ARG A 354 0.10 -19.04 -12.33
CA ARG A 354 0.31 -17.94 -11.38
C ARG A 354 -0.97 -17.16 -11.06
N CYS A 355 -2.00 -17.24 -11.91
CA CYS A 355 -3.29 -16.59 -11.70
C CYS A 355 -4.27 -17.42 -10.87
N GLU A 356 -3.97 -18.70 -10.61
CA GLU A 356 -4.91 -19.66 -10.02
C GLU A 356 -5.55 -19.16 -8.72
N ASN A 357 -4.72 -18.67 -7.82
CA ASN A 357 -5.16 -18.17 -6.51
C ASN A 357 -5.42 -16.65 -6.45
N CYS A 358 -5.16 -15.94 -7.54
CA CYS A 358 -5.26 -14.48 -7.54
C CYS A 358 -6.71 -14.00 -7.50
N MET A 359 -7.00 -13.15 -6.50
CA MET A 359 -8.25 -12.39 -6.37
C MET A 359 -7.96 -10.91 -6.04
N MET A 360 -6.79 -10.40 -6.42
CA MET A 360 -6.29 -9.07 -6.04
C MET A 360 -7.06 -7.95 -6.72
N HIS A 361 -7.21 -6.84 -5.98
CA HIS A 361 -7.87 -5.62 -6.44
C HIS A 361 -7.27 -5.06 -7.75
N CYS A 362 -5.94 -5.13 -7.93
CA CYS A 362 -5.28 -4.63 -9.13
C CYS A 362 -5.71 -5.33 -10.44
N GLY A 363 -6.28 -6.52 -10.36
CA GLY A 363 -6.82 -7.23 -11.53
C GLY A 363 -8.35 -7.23 -11.61
N TYR A 364 -9.04 -7.29 -10.48
CA TYR A 364 -10.46 -7.60 -10.44
C TYR A 364 -11.36 -6.44 -10.01
N GLU A 365 -10.90 -5.50 -9.22
CA GLU A 365 -11.75 -4.41 -8.78
C GLU A 365 -12.22 -3.52 -9.94
N GLN A 366 -11.31 -3.21 -10.86
CA GLN A 366 -11.63 -2.41 -12.04
C GLN A 366 -12.60 -3.12 -12.98
N SER A 367 -12.61 -4.45 -12.99
CA SER A 367 -13.58 -5.24 -13.76
C SER A 367 -15.02 -4.89 -13.41
N GLY A 368 -15.32 -4.73 -12.11
CA GLY A 368 -16.62 -4.27 -11.65
C GLY A 368 -16.97 -2.87 -12.15
N ALA A 369 -16.03 -1.94 -12.04
CA ALA A 369 -16.20 -0.56 -12.49
C ALA A 369 -16.30 -0.44 -14.02
N LEU A 370 -15.55 -1.27 -14.76
CA LEU A 370 -15.57 -1.31 -16.23
C LEU A 370 -16.80 -2.03 -16.78
N GLY A 371 -17.54 -2.76 -15.94
CA GLY A 371 -18.73 -3.51 -16.32
C GLY A 371 -18.43 -4.81 -17.07
N THR A 372 -17.21 -5.37 -16.93
CA THR A 372 -16.92 -6.75 -17.30
C THR A 372 -17.70 -7.70 -16.39
N ASN A 373 -18.35 -8.72 -16.95
CA ASN A 373 -19.27 -9.58 -16.18
C ASN A 373 -20.44 -8.82 -15.51
N TYR A 374 -20.94 -7.77 -16.19
CA TYR A 374 -22.05 -6.96 -15.71
C TYR A 374 -23.29 -7.81 -15.44
N GLN A 375 -23.90 -7.59 -14.27
CA GLN A 375 -25.22 -8.11 -13.92
C GLN A 375 -26.22 -6.96 -13.81
N ARG A 376 -27.46 -7.25 -14.17
CA ARG A 376 -28.53 -6.23 -14.08
C ARG A 376 -28.64 -5.69 -12.66
N GLY A 377 -28.52 -4.38 -12.54
CA GLY A 377 -28.57 -3.69 -11.23
C GLY A 377 -27.19 -3.29 -10.65
N ASP A 378 -26.07 -3.73 -11.21
CA ASP A 378 -24.73 -3.40 -10.70
C ASP A 378 -24.48 -1.89 -10.61
N ASN A 379 -24.89 -1.13 -11.65
CA ASN A 379 -24.76 0.33 -11.61
C ASN A 379 -25.51 0.94 -10.42
N TRP A 380 -26.72 0.44 -10.13
CA TRP A 380 -27.51 0.90 -9.00
C TRP A 380 -26.88 0.50 -7.66
N LYS A 381 -26.32 -0.71 -7.57
CA LYS A 381 -25.55 -1.14 -6.39
C LYS A 381 -24.35 -0.21 -6.14
N ILE A 382 -23.57 0.10 -7.19
CA ILE A 382 -22.42 0.99 -7.09
C ILE A 382 -22.84 2.41 -6.67
N ILE A 383 -23.90 2.96 -7.27
CA ILE A 383 -24.46 4.26 -6.91
C ILE A 383 -24.92 4.26 -5.45
N LYS A 384 -25.78 3.31 -5.08
CA LYS A 384 -26.27 3.20 -3.70
C LYS A 384 -25.14 3.07 -2.70
N PHE A 385 -24.12 2.25 -2.98
CA PHE A 385 -22.99 2.03 -2.10
C PHE A 385 -22.16 3.32 -1.88
N ASN A 386 -21.93 4.10 -2.93
CA ASN A 386 -21.15 5.33 -2.82
C ASN A 386 -21.93 6.49 -2.21
N PHE A 387 -23.23 6.62 -2.50
CA PHE A 387 -24.05 7.77 -2.11
C PHE A 387 -24.86 7.54 -0.84
N TRP A 388 -25.03 6.29 -0.39
CA TRP A 388 -25.71 6.04 0.88
C TRP A 388 -24.92 6.64 2.03
N PRO A 389 -25.56 7.30 3.00
CA PRO A 389 -24.85 7.94 4.10
C PRO A 389 -23.96 6.93 4.79
N LYS A 390 -22.72 7.32 5.06
CA LYS A 390 -21.82 6.55 5.94
C LYS A 390 -22.56 6.32 7.26
N PRO A 391 -22.51 5.12 7.84
CA PRO A 391 -22.81 4.98 9.24
C PRO A 391 -21.99 6.03 9.99
N LYS A 392 -22.60 6.81 10.87
CA LYS A 392 -21.83 7.65 11.78
C LYS A 392 -20.81 6.75 12.45
N PRO A 393 -19.53 7.16 12.60
CA PRO A 393 -18.56 6.34 13.29
C PRO A 393 -19.18 5.90 14.61
N TYR A 394 -19.36 4.62 14.81
CA TYR A 394 -19.93 4.03 16.04
C TYR A 394 -19.13 4.44 17.29
N TYR A 395 -17.96 5.02 17.08
CA TYR A 395 -16.94 5.31 18.08
C TYR A 395 -16.77 6.81 18.38
N ALA A 396 -17.58 7.70 17.84
CA ALA A 396 -17.53 9.10 18.22
C ALA A 396 -17.69 9.24 19.76
N GLY A 397 -16.57 9.51 20.45
CA GLY A 397 -16.52 9.68 21.89
C GLY A 397 -15.93 8.53 22.70
N ARG A 398 -15.51 7.39 22.11
CA ARG A 398 -14.74 6.37 22.83
C ARG A 398 -13.29 6.82 22.98
N ASN A 399 -12.79 6.73 24.21
CA ASN A 399 -11.40 7.03 24.52
C ASN A 399 -10.49 6.06 23.76
N VAL A 400 -9.67 6.56 22.85
CA VAL A 400 -8.68 5.80 22.06
C VAL A 400 -7.76 4.96 22.96
N ASN A 401 -7.52 5.44 24.20
CA ASN A 401 -6.76 4.70 25.21
C ASN A 401 -7.42 3.40 25.66
N ALA A 402 -8.72 3.19 25.40
CA ALA A 402 -9.39 1.93 25.73
C ALA A 402 -8.90 0.76 24.83
N PHE A 403 -8.41 1.05 23.64
CA PHE A 403 -7.84 0.04 22.75
C PHE A 403 -6.36 -0.27 23.04
N ASN A 404 -5.62 0.65 23.68
CA ASN A 404 -4.30 0.36 24.25
C ASN A 404 -4.34 -0.71 25.37
N GLY A 405 -5.52 -1.06 25.84
CA GLY A 405 -5.79 -2.08 26.84
C GLY A 405 -6.40 -3.37 26.29
N VAL A 406 -6.62 -3.52 24.97
CA VAL A 406 -6.82 -4.84 24.37
C VAL A 406 -5.46 -5.53 24.39
N SER A 407 -5.09 -5.97 25.58
CA SER A 407 -3.95 -6.83 25.78
C SER A 407 -4.25 -8.13 25.03
N VAL A 408 -3.63 -8.28 23.89
CA VAL A 408 -3.14 -9.59 23.50
C VAL A 408 -2.47 -10.11 24.78
N GLY A 409 -2.99 -11.16 25.39
CA GLY A 409 -2.60 -11.54 26.74
C GLY A 409 -1.08 -11.53 26.89
N LYS A 410 -0.57 -11.08 28.02
CA LYS A 410 0.88 -10.86 28.25
C LYS A 410 1.76 -12.03 27.78
N GLY A 411 1.20 -13.27 27.70
CA GLY A 411 1.85 -14.43 27.14
C GLY A 411 2.09 -14.39 25.63
N HIS A 412 1.19 -13.81 24.85
CA HIS A 412 1.36 -13.68 23.40
C HIS A 412 2.38 -12.59 23.04
N LEU A 413 2.44 -11.48 23.78
CA LEU A 413 3.48 -10.46 23.63
C LEU A 413 4.88 -11.01 23.94
N ALA A 414 5.00 -11.87 24.96
CA ALA A 414 6.28 -12.52 25.29
C ALA A 414 6.69 -13.54 24.21
N GLN A 415 5.76 -14.32 23.68
CA GLN A 415 6.01 -15.24 22.56
C GLN A 415 6.35 -14.49 21.27
N ALA A 416 5.72 -13.35 21.03
CA ALA A 416 6.01 -12.49 19.90
C ALA A 416 7.40 -11.87 19.98
N LYS A 417 7.74 -11.27 21.12
CA LYS A 417 9.09 -10.74 21.37
C LYS A 417 10.15 -11.85 21.24
N ALA A 418 9.85 -13.06 21.70
CA ALA A 418 10.73 -14.21 21.53
C ALA A 418 10.85 -14.61 20.04
N ALA A 419 9.77 -14.56 19.27
CA ALA A 419 9.78 -14.86 17.83
C ALA A 419 10.50 -13.77 17.01
N ILE A 420 10.28 -12.48 17.31
CA ILE A 420 11.00 -11.35 16.70
C ILE A 420 12.48 -11.44 17.06
N ASN A 421 12.83 -11.60 18.32
CA ASN A 421 14.22 -11.74 18.80
C ASN A 421 14.91 -13.00 18.26
N SER A 422 14.19 -14.11 18.06
CA SER A 422 14.75 -15.31 17.43
C SER A 422 15.02 -15.09 15.92
N ARG A 423 14.17 -14.30 15.25
CA ARG A 423 14.37 -13.89 13.86
C ARG A 423 15.53 -12.93 13.69
N GLU A 424 15.66 -11.93 14.57
CA GLU A 424 16.82 -11.02 14.58
C GLU A 424 18.12 -11.78 14.86
N ARG A 425 18.11 -12.77 15.78
CA ARG A 425 19.27 -13.63 16.03
C ARG A 425 19.57 -14.55 14.86
N ALA A 426 18.55 -15.09 14.18
CA ALA A 426 18.73 -15.90 12.97
C ALA A 426 19.26 -15.06 11.80
N GLN A 427 18.77 -13.82 11.65
CA GLN A 427 19.30 -12.86 10.68
C GLN A 427 20.75 -12.49 10.99
N SER A 428 21.06 -12.14 12.24
CA SER A 428 22.43 -11.78 12.64
C SER A 428 23.40 -12.96 12.60
N ALA A 429 22.94 -14.20 12.80
CA ALA A 429 23.73 -15.42 12.65
C ALA A 429 23.96 -15.74 11.15
N PHE A 430 22.97 -15.51 10.30
CA PHE A 430 23.09 -15.68 8.85
C PHE A 430 24.15 -14.73 8.28
N PHE A 431 24.09 -13.44 8.63
CA PHE A 431 25.09 -12.44 8.20
C PHE A 431 26.48 -12.74 8.72
N ARG A 432 26.63 -13.20 9.98
CA ARG A 432 27.94 -13.61 10.53
C ARG A 432 28.54 -14.85 9.85
N ASN A 433 27.70 -15.78 9.36
CA ASN A 433 28.20 -16.95 8.62
C ASN A 433 28.61 -16.61 7.19
N GLU A 434 28.05 -15.58 6.55
CA GLU A 434 28.55 -15.08 5.26
C GLU A 434 29.91 -14.38 5.39
N GLU A 435 30.16 -13.63 6.45
CA GLU A 435 31.46 -13.00 6.74
C GLU A 435 32.57 -14.04 6.99
N ASN A 436 32.25 -15.19 7.60
CA ASN A 436 33.20 -16.26 7.89
C ASN A 436 33.36 -17.31 6.77
N GLY A 437 32.52 -17.28 5.74
CA GLY A 437 32.52 -18.24 4.61
C GLY A 437 33.46 -17.90 3.45
N HIS A 438 34.20 -16.80 3.50
CA HIS A 438 35.04 -16.33 2.39
C HIS A 438 36.52 -16.76 2.47
N SER A 439 36.83 -17.81 3.21
CA SER A 439 38.15 -18.45 3.16
C SER A 439 38.07 -19.91 2.75
N GLY A 440 37.93 -20.17 1.46
CA GLY A 440 38.00 -21.55 0.93
C GLY A 440 37.69 -21.64 -0.57
N ASN A 441 38.71 -21.86 -1.36
CA ASN A 441 38.71 -22.12 -2.80
C ASN A 441 37.58 -23.01 -3.31
N GLY A 442 36.94 -22.63 -4.43
CA GLY A 442 36.19 -23.60 -5.23
C GLY A 442 35.30 -22.97 -6.30
N ASN A 443 35.62 -23.14 -7.54
CA ASN A 443 34.85 -22.80 -8.74
C ASN A 443 33.38 -23.25 -8.66
N GLY A 444 32.46 -22.33 -8.82
CA GLY A 444 31.05 -22.62 -9.02
C GLY A 444 30.25 -21.33 -9.32
N SER A 445 29.63 -21.27 -10.46
CA SER A 445 28.83 -20.15 -10.94
C SER A 445 27.80 -19.70 -9.92
N SER A 446 28.03 -18.57 -9.27
CA SER A 446 27.11 -17.98 -8.29
C SER A 446 26.06 -17.12 -8.97
N CYS A 447 24.81 -17.49 -8.80
CA CYS A 447 23.66 -16.60 -8.97
C CYS A 447 23.74 -15.54 -7.88
N GLY A 448 23.97 -14.26 -8.26
CA GLY A 448 24.30 -13.18 -7.35
C GLY A 448 23.27 -12.96 -6.25
N THR A 449 23.69 -13.11 -5.03
CA THR A 449 22.99 -12.62 -3.84
C THR A 449 23.15 -11.11 -3.79
N GLY A 450 22.05 -10.36 -3.88
CA GLY A 450 22.07 -8.90 -3.74
C GLY A 450 22.72 -8.48 -2.42
N ASP A 451 23.72 -7.63 -2.56
CA ASP A 451 24.57 -7.13 -1.48
C ASP A 451 23.74 -6.33 -0.44
N THR A 452 23.49 -6.95 0.70
CA THR A 452 22.78 -6.33 1.84
C THR A 452 23.58 -5.16 2.44
N THR A 453 24.91 -5.17 2.33
CA THR A 453 25.81 -4.10 2.78
C THR A 453 25.50 -2.80 2.04
N GLN A 454 25.21 -2.85 0.74
CA GLN A 454 24.83 -1.68 -0.05
C GLN A 454 23.50 -1.06 0.37
N ARG A 455 22.56 -1.89 0.83
CA ARG A 455 21.26 -1.45 1.35
C ARG A 455 21.42 -0.75 2.69
N ASP A 456 22.20 -1.34 3.60
CA ASP A 456 22.42 -0.81 4.95
C ASP A 456 23.23 0.49 4.90
N GLU A 457 24.20 0.60 4.00
CA GLU A 457 24.90 1.86 3.70
C GLU A 457 23.97 2.93 3.12
N LEU A 458 23.05 2.54 2.25
CA LEU A 458 22.06 3.47 1.68
C LEU A 458 21.07 3.95 2.74
N LEU A 459 20.58 3.04 3.58
CA LEU A 459 19.71 3.37 4.70
C LEU A 459 20.41 4.24 5.75
N ALA A 460 21.70 3.98 6.04
CA ALA A 460 22.52 4.80 6.92
C ALA A 460 22.77 6.21 6.34
N LYS A 461 22.95 6.34 5.01
CA LYS A 461 23.05 7.65 4.34
C LYS A 461 21.73 8.40 4.34
N ILE A 462 20.60 7.69 4.19
CA ILE A 462 19.26 8.28 4.29
C ILE A 462 19.02 8.77 5.72
N ALA A 463 19.33 7.96 6.73
CA ALA A 463 19.19 8.33 8.15
C ALA A 463 20.08 9.53 8.53
N LYS A 464 21.31 9.64 7.98
CA LYS A 464 22.21 10.79 8.21
C LYS A 464 21.81 12.08 7.49
N ARG A 465 21.00 12.00 6.41
CA ARG A 465 20.40 13.19 5.78
C ARG A 465 19.19 13.70 6.55
N ASP A 466 18.73 12.93 7.49
CA ASP A 466 17.52 13.17 8.27
C ASP A 466 17.85 13.65 9.71
N THR A 467 19.14 13.76 10.09
CA THR A 467 19.64 14.43 11.29
C THR A 467 20.21 15.79 10.94
#